data_eb487eaaa3f30d725efc15ea03f86569
#
_entry.id   eb487eaaa3f30d725efc15ea03f86569
#
_cell.length_a   1.000
_cell.length_b   1.000
_cell.length_c   1.000
_cell.angle_alpha   90.00
_cell.angle_beta   90.00
_cell.angle_gamma   90.00
#
_symmetry.space_group_name_H-M   'P 1'
#
loop_
_entity.id
_entity.type
_entity.pdbx_description
1 polymer ?
#
loop_
_entity_poly.entity_id
_entity_poly.type
_entity_poly.pdbx_seq_one_letter_code
_entity_poly.pdbx_strand_id
1 'polypeptide(L)'
;MENLKKRRIIRKNDTIIFDRGYYSYNNYQIGISKYEIVPLIFPKENFKIQKLNDKLTYPLQVFNDRKTEKQSKKLYNTLKTELLKKLAKWEHYKPISGKIEDFFKLCKLGLSLKKLHKYTPESAKRTTILTVFLAGLITTTGYNTKTALQKLSEIWKI
;
A
#
# COMPACT_ATOMS: atom_id res chain seq x y z
N MET A 1 -3.15 -9.55 1.75
CA MET A 1 -3.01 -9.01 3.13
C MET A 1 -2.63 -10.09 4.14
N GLU A 2 -3.33 -11.23 4.22
CA GLU A 2 -3.02 -12.30 5.20
C GLU A 2 -1.58 -12.82 5.12
N ASN A 3 -1.07 -13.09 3.92
CA ASN A 3 0.31 -13.53 3.71
C ASN A 3 1.33 -12.49 4.18
N LEU A 4 1.05 -11.19 4.01
CA LEU A 4 1.93 -10.12 4.44
C LEU A 4 1.96 -10.01 5.98
N LYS A 5 0.81 -10.21 6.64
CA LYS A 5 0.71 -10.24 8.10
C LYS A 5 1.43 -11.46 8.68
N LYS A 6 1.23 -12.67 8.10
CA LYS A 6 1.93 -13.90 8.49
C LYS A 6 3.46 -13.75 8.38
N ARG A 7 3.93 -13.09 7.34
CA ARG A 7 5.37 -12.83 7.11
C ARG A 7 5.92 -11.63 7.90
N ARG A 8 5.13 -11.02 8.77
CA ARG A 8 5.47 -9.83 9.58
C ARG A 8 5.92 -8.61 8.76
N ILE A 9 5.55 -8.55 7.47
CA ILE A 9 5.80 -7.40 6.61
C ILE A 9 4.88 -6.24 7.01
N ILE A 10 3.67 -6.57 7.45
CA ILE A 10 2.68 -5.62 7.97
C ILE A 10 2.47 -5.89 9.45
N ARG A 11 2.56 -4.84 10.26
CA ARG A 11 2.39 -4.90 11.71
C ARG A 11 1.11 -4.17 12.14
N LYS A 12 0.70 -4.37 13.38
CA LYS A 12 -0.38 -3.59 14.00
C LYS A 12 -0.02 -2.10 13.97
N ASN A 13 -1.02 -1.25 13.76
CA ASN A 13 -0.92 0.21 13.66
C ASN A 13 -0.17 0.73 12.42
N ASP A 14 0.29 -0.12 11.52
CA ASP A 14 0.90 0.35 10.28
C ASP A 14 -0.12 1.13 9.44
N THR A 15 0.34 2.21 8.81
CA THR A 15 -0.44 2.93 7.80
C THR A 15 -0.08 2.38 6.43
N ILE A 16 -1.07 1.86 5.72
CA ILE A 16 -0.88 1.32 4.37
C ILE A 16 -1.70 2.14 3.40
N ILE A 17 -1.02 2.65 2.38
CA ILE A 17 -1.64 3.42 1.31
C ILE A 17 -2.09 2.44 0.22
N PHE A 18 -3.35 2.54 -0.18
CA PHE A 18 -3.94 1.74 -1.22
C PHE A 18 -4.40 2.61 -2.38
N ASP A 19 -4.37 2.03 -3.58
CA ASP A 19 -4.92 2.64 -4.78
C ASP A 19 -6.43 2.92 -4.65
N ARG A 20 -6.92 3.89 -5.44
CA ARG A 20 -8.33 4.25 -5.58
C ARG A 20 -9.23 3.08 -6.00
N GLY A 21 -8.70 2.11 -6.73
CA GLY A 21 -9.41 0.89 -7.10
C GLY A 21 -9.91 0.07 -5.91
N TYR A 22 -9.27 0.20 -4.75
CA TYR A 22 -9.68 -0.46 -3.51
C TYR A 22 -10.71 0.33 -2.70
N TYR A 23 -11.20 1.48 -3.22
CA TYR A 23 -12.14 2.31 -2.49
C TYR A 23 -13.48 1.60 -2.23
N SER A 24 -13.70 1.26 -0.97
CA SER A 24 -14.95 0.70 -0.45
C SER A 24 -15.01 0.94 1.06
N TYR A 25 -16.18 1.26 1.59
CA TYR A 25 -16.36 1.38 3.04
C TYR A 25 -16.02 0.08 3.77
N ASN A 26 -16.32 -1.05 3.15
CA ASN A 26 -16.01 -2.37 3.69
C ASN A 26 -14.49 -2.59 3.79
N ASN A 27 -13.70 -2.13 2.82
CA ASN A 27 -12.24 -2.25 2.86
C ASN A 27 -11.62 -1.43 3.99
N TYR A 28 -12.15 -0.25 4.30
CA TYR A 28 -11.75 0.51 5.49
C TYR A 28 -12.09 -0.28 6.77
N GLN A 29 -13.30 -0.81 6.86
CA GLN A 29 -13.74 -1.60 8.00
C GLN A 29 -12.87 -2.84 8.23
N ILE A 30 -12.60 -3.61 7.17
CA ILE A 30 -11.74 -4.81 7.21
C ILE A 30 -10.30 -4.45 7.60
N GLY A 31 -9.77 -3.36 7.06
CA GLY A 31 -8.43 -2.89 7.38
C GLY A 31 -8.25 -2.64 8.87
N ILE A 32 -9.19 -1.92 9.48
CA ILE A 32 -9.15 -1.60 10.91
C ILE A 32 -9.46 -2.83 11.76
N SER A 33 -10.56 -3.56 11.48
CA SER A 33 -11.06 -4.61 12.37
C SER A 33 -10.30 -5.93 12.24
N LYS A 34 -9.98 -6.36 11.01
CA LYS A 34 -9.33 -7.67 10.75
C LYS A 34 -7.81 -7.56 10.74
N TYR A 35 -7.28 -6.52 10.10
CA TYR A 35 -5.83 -6.39 9.92
C TYR A 35 -5.16 -5.49 10.96
N GLU A 36 -5.93 -4.75 11.75
CA GLU A 36 -5.46 -3.83 12.79
C GLU A 36 -4.46 -2.79 12.25
N ILE A 37 -4.76 -2.26 11.06
CA ILE A 37 -3.96 -1.25 10.34
C ILE A 37 -4.77 0.01 10.09
N VAL A 38 -4.11 1.09 9.68
CA VAL A 38 -4.73 2.30 9.14
C VAL A 38 -4.75 2.20 7.61
N PRO A 39 -5.88 1.78 6.98
CA PRO A 39 -5.98 1.61 5.53
C PRO A 39 -6.24 2.96 4.86
N LEU A 40 -5.21 3.64 4.39
CA LEU A 40 -5.34 4.90 3.70
C LEU A 40 -5.62 4.66 2.21
N ILE A 41 -6.91 4.58 1.84
CA ILE A 41 -7.35 4.32 0.47
C ILE A 41 -7.64 5.65 -0.21
N PHE A 42 -7.23 5.80 -1.48
CA PHE A 42 -7.46 7.01 -2.25
C PHE A 42 -8.96 7.33 -2.34
N PRO A 43 -9.41 8.52 -1.86
CA PRO A 43 -10.82 8.86 -1.89
C PRO A 43 -11.29 9.16 -3.32
N LYS A 44 -12.57 8.90 -3.57
CA LYS A 44 -13.27 9.37 -4.78
C LYS A 44 -13.65 10.84 -4.61
N GLU A 45 -13.93 11.54 -5.72
CA GLU A 45 -14.29 12.97 -5.73
C GLU A 45 -15.44 13.32 -4.78
N ASN A 46 -16.45 12.45 -4.68
CA ASN A 46 -17.62 12.63 -3.82
C ASN A 46 -17.43 12.07 -2.41
N PHE A 47 -16.19 11.89 -1.94
CA PHE A 47 -15.91 11.35 -0.63
C PHE A 47 -16.27 12.33 0.49
N LYS A 48 -17.05 11.85 1.47
CA LYS A 48 -17.40 12.60 2.68
C LYS A 48 -16.87 11.85 3.91
N ILE A 49 -15.97 12.49 4.66
CA ILE A 49 -15.36 11.90 5.86
C ILE A 49 -16.42 11.55 6.91
N GLN A 50 -17.46 12.40 7.09
CA GLN A 50 -18.56 12.14 8.00
C GLN A 50 -19.24 10.81 7.66
N LYS A 51 -19.59 10.59 6.38
CA LYS A 51 -20.21 9.35 5.94
C LYS A 51 -19.36 8.11 6.20
N LEU A 52 -18.03 8.24 6.08
CA LEU A 52 -17.12 7.16 6.47
C LEU A 52 -17.16 6.94 7.99
N ASN A 53 -17.08 8.01 8.78
CA ASN A 53 -17.12 7.94 10.24
C ASN A 53 -18.39 7.21 10.75
N ASP A 54 -19.53 7.50 10.15
CA ASP A 54 -20.83 6.91 10.53
C ASP A 54 -20.89 5.41 10.17
N LYS A 55 -20.27 5.03 9.06
CA LYS A 55 -20.20 3.63 8.59
C LYS A 55 -19.16 2.78 9.31
N LEU A 56 -18.15 3.39 9.91
CA LEU A 56 -17.13 2.68 10.68
C LEU A 56 -17.63 2.41 12.09
N THR A 57 -18.26 1.25 12.28
CA THR A 57 -18.75 0.77 13.57
C THR A 57 -17.89 -0.36 14.08
N TYR A 58 -17.69 -0.41 15.40
CA TYR A 58 -16.96 -1.53 16.00
C TYR A 58 -17.75 -2.82 15.77
N PRO A 59 -17.14 -3.85 15.11
CA PRO A 59 -17.85 -5.08 14.84
C PRO A 59 -18.15 -5.82 16.13
N LEU A 60 -19.37 -6.36 16.23
CA LEU A 60 -19.74 -7.24 17.33
C LEU A 60 -18.90 -8.52 17.21
N GLN A 61 -18.05 -8.75 18.19
CA GLN A 61 -17.22 -9.96 18.32
C GLN A 61 -17.52 -10.61 19.66
N VAL A 62 -17.53 -11.93 19.67
CA VAL A 62 -17.62 -12.69 20.92
C VAL A 62 -16.24 -12.75 21.53
N PHE A 63 -16.07 -12.18 22.71
CA PHE A 63 -14.83 -12.24 23.48
C PHE A 63 -15.04 -13.13 24.70
N ASN A 64 -14.03 -13.92 25.03
CA ASN A 64 -14.06 -14.78 26.20
C ASN A 64 -13.89 -13.98 27.51
N ASP A 65 -13.44 -12.74 27.40
CA ASP A 65 -13.11 -11.89 28.54
C ASP A 65 -13.33 -10.40 28.21
N ARG A 66 -13.91 -9.66 29.20
CA ARG A 66 -14.20 -8.22 29.10
C ARG A 66 -12.95 -7.34 28.93
N LYS A 67 -11.79 -7.77 29.44
CA LYS A 67 -10.54 -7.01 29.34
C LYS A 67 -10.04 -6.99 27.89
N THR A 68 -10.07 -8.14 27.24
CA THR A 68 -9.72 -8.30 25.81
C THR A 68 -10.67 -7.51 24.92
N GLU A 69 -11.97 -7.52 25.21
CA GLU A 69 -12.96 -6.70 24.49
C GLU A 69 -12.65 -5.20 24.61
N LYS A 70 -12.39 -4.71 25.83
CA LYS A 70 -12.02 -3.31 26.08
C LYS A 70 -10.78 -2.88 25.31
N GLN A 71 -9.75 -3.73 25.30
CA GLN A 71 -8.49 -3.47 24.56
C GLN A 71 -8.73 -3.42 23.05
N SER A 72 -9.47 -4.37 22.49
CA SER A 72 -9.82 -4.41 21.06
C SER A 72 -10.63 -3.20 20.65
N LYS A 73 -11.62 -2.80 21.43
CA LYS A 73 -12.43 -1.60 21.17
C LYS A 73 -11.59 -0.32 21.25
N LYS A 74 -10.68 -0.22 22.21
CA LYS A 74 -9.75 0.90 22.32
C LYS A 74 -8.84 1.00 21.08
N LEU A 75 -8.25 -0.11 20.66
CA LEU A 75 -7.41 -0.19 19.46
C LEU A 75 -8.18 0.23 18.20
N TYR A 76 -9.39 -0.32 18.01
CA TYR A 76 -10.26 0.03 16.89
C TYR A 76 -10.53 1.54 16.83
N ASN A 77 -10.89 2.15 17.95
CA ASN A 77 -11.18 3.57 18.04
C ASN A 77 -9.94 4.42 17.77
N THR A 78 -8.77 3.99 18.24
CA THR A 78 -7.49 4.66 17.94
C THR A 78 -7.19 4.65 16.44
N LEU A 79 -7.28 3.48 15.79
CA LEU A 79 -7.05 3.32 14.36
C LEU A 79 -8.07 4.10 13.51
N LYS A 80 -9.35 4.08 13.92
CA LYS A 80 -10.41 4.87 13.28
C LYS A 80 -10.10 6.37 13.35
N THR A 81 -9.74 6.88 14.52
CA THR A 81 -9.40 8.29 14.70
C THR A 81 -8.18 8.68 13.87
N GLU A 82 -7.17 7.85 13.83
CA GLU A 82 -5.96 8.09 13.03
C GLU A 82 -6.26 8.06 11.54
N LEU A 83 -7.07 7.12 11.05
CA LEU A 83 -7.54 7.07 9.68
C LEU A 83 -8.24 8.38 9.28
N LEU A 84 -9.20 8.83 10.08
CA LEU A 84 -9.96 10.06 9.80
C LEU A 84 -9.05 11.30 9.78
N LYS A 85 -8.09 11.38 10.71
CA LYS A 85 -7.07 12.47 10.72
C LYS A 85 -6.23 12.47 9.45
N LYS A 86 -5.77 11.30 8.98
CA LYS A 86 -4.96 11.17 7.77
C LYS A 86 -5.77 11.45 6.52
N LEU A 87 -7.03 11.01 6.45
CA LEU A 87 -7.93 11.33 5.34
C LEU A 87 -8.28 12.82 5.28
N ALA A 88 -8.38 13.53 6.40
CA ALA A 88 -8.56 14.97 6.43
C ALA A 88 -7.35 15.73 5.84
N LYS A 89 -6.15 15.15 5.94
CA LYS A 89 -4.91 15.69 5.38
C LYS A 89 -4.49 14.93 4.11
N TRP A 90 -5.44 14.46 3.34
CA TRP A 90 -5.24 13.59 2.19
C TRP A 90 -4.22 14.12 1.17
N GLU A 91 -4.25 15.42 0.87
CA GLU A 91 -3.34 16.03 -0.11
C GLU A 91 -1.85 15.83 0.25
N HIS A 92 -1.54 15.69 1.54
CA HIS A 92 -0.18 15.38 2.00
C HIS A 92 0.30 13.98 1.58
N TYR A 93 -0.62 13.03 1.41
CA TYR A 93 -0.31 11.63 1.05
C TYR A 93 -0.38 11.37 -0.46
N LYS A 94 -1.00 12.26 -1.22
CA LYS A 94 -1.18 12.13 -2.67
C LYS A 94 0.13 11.94 -3.44
N PRO A 95 1.24 12.63 -3.13
CA PRO A 95 2.51 12.42 -3.83
C PRO A 95 3.11 11.03 -3.66
N ILE A 96 2.77 10.32 -2.57
CA ILE A 96 3.30 8.96 -2.30
C ILE A 96 2.78 7.95 -3.34
N SER A 97 1.56 8.14 -3.84
CA SER A 97 1.00 7.32 -4.91
C SER A 97 1.80 7.43 -6.20
N GLY A 98 2.24 8.64 -6.57
CA GLY A 98 3.07 8.85 -7.74
C GLY A 98 4.40 8.10 -7.67
N LYS A 99 5.00 7.99 -6.46
CA LYS A 99 6.24 7.23 -6.28
C LYS A 99 6.09 5.74 -6.61
N ILE A 100 4.94 5.15 -6.32
CA ILE A 100 4.66 3.75 -6.64
C ILE A 100 4.54 3.57 -8.17
N GLU A 101 3.88 4.51 -8.85
CA GLU A 101 3.80 4.49 -10.31
C GLU A 101 5.18 4.65 -10.95
N ASP A 102 6.00 5.57 -10.44
CA ASP A 102 7.36 5.78 -10.90
C ASP A 102 8.24 4.55 -10.69
N PHE A 103 8.08 3.87 -9.56
CA PHE A 103 8.74 2.58 -9.32
C PHE A 103 8.35 1.52 -10.36
N PHE A 104 7.07 1.39 -10.67
CA PHE A 104 6.62 0.47 -11.72
C PHE A 104 7.07 0.89 -13.13
N LYS A 105 7.13 2.19 -13.42
CA LYS A 105 7.73 2.69 -14.67
C LYS A 105 9.20 2.33 -14.76
N LEU A 106 9.97 2.47 -13.68
CA LEU A 106 11.36 2.05 -13.62
C LEU A 106 11.51 0.56 -13.92
N CYS A 107 10.73 -0.31 -13.29
CA CYS A 107 10.74 -1.74 -13.57
C CYS A 107 10.40 -2.05 -15.04
N LYS A 108 9.34 -1.46 -15.58
CA LYS A 108 8.80 -1.78 -16.90
C LYS A 108 9.63 -1.21 -18.05
N LEU A 109 10.04 0.04 -17.93
CA LEU A 109 10.71 0.78 -19.00
C LEU A 109 12.24 0.79 -18.82
N GLY A 110 12.69 1.13 -17.60
CA GLY A 110 14.13 1.23 -17.33
C GLY A 110 14.83 -0.12 -17.24
N LEU A 111 14.17 -1.13 -16.67
CA LEU A 111 14.73 -2.47 -16.45
C LEU A 111 14.10 -3.54 -17.35
N SER A 112 13.43 -3.11 -18.41
CA SER A 112 12.89 -3.97 -19.49
C SER A 112 11.90 -5.07 -19.03
N LEU A 113 11.25 -4.91 -17.86
CA LEU A 113 10.28 -5.90 -17.39
C LEU A 113 9.08 -6.05 -18.35
N LYS A 114 8.79 -5.03 -19.16
CA LYS A 114 7.72 -5.09 -20.19
C LYS A 114 8.05 -6.05 -21.34
N LYS A 115 9.34 -6.30 -21.59
CA LYS A 115 9.82 -7.17 -22.68
C LYS A 115 10.46 -8.44 -22.10
N LEU A 116 9.70 -9.19 -21.33
CA LEU A 116 10.15 -10.48 -20.78
C LEU A 116 10.17 -11.54 -21.88
N HIS A 117 11.30 -11.66 -22.58
CA HIS A 117 11.58 -12.77 -23.51
C HIS A 117 12.07 -13.99 -22.72
N LYS A 118 11.19 -14.63 -21.96
CA LYS A 118 11.52 -15.81 -21.15
C LYS A 118 10.57 -16.95 -21.50
N TYR A 119 11.19 -18.10 -21.76
CA TYR A 119 10.46 -19.27 -22.25
C TYR A 119 9.88 -20.15 -21.14
N THR A 120 10.30 -19.96 -19.87
CA THR A 120 9.80 -20.74 -18.73
C THR A 120 9.24 -19.84 -17.62
N PRO A 121 8.20 -20.31 -16.90
CA PRO A 121 7.64 -19.58 -15.75
C PRO A 121 8.67 -19.27 -14.68
N GLU A 122 9.60 -20.19 -14.40
CA GLU A 122 10.68 -20.00 -13.40
C GLU A 122 11.64 -18.91 -13.84
N SER A 123 12.03 -18.88 -15.10
CA SER A 123 12.91 -17.86 -15.65
C SER A 123 12.25 -16.47 -15.60
N ALA A 124 10.96 -16.38 -15.96
CA ALA A 124 10.19 -15.15 -15.85
C ALA A 124 10.10 -14.68 -14.40
N LYS A 125 9.81 -15.59 -13.46
CA LYS A 125 9.74 -15.29 -12.02
C LYS A 125 11.08 -14.78 -11.47
N ARG A 126 12.20 -15.43 -11.79
CA ARG A 126 13.53 -15.01 -11.35
C ARG A 126 13.88 -13.61 -11.89
N THR A 127 13.63 -13.37 -13.17
CA THR A 127 13.86 -12.06 -13.80
C THR A 127 12.99 -10.98 -13.15
N THR A 128 11.72 -11.25 -12.88
CA THR A 128 10.84 -10.30 -12.21
C THR A 128 11.34 -9.95 -10.80
N ILE A 129 11.74 -10.96 -10.00
CA ILE A 129 12.27 -10.74 -8.65
C ILE A 129 13.54 -9.89 -8.70
N LEU A 130 14.47 -10.22 -9.60
CA LEU A 130 15.72 -9.49 -9.76
C LEU A 130 15.48 -8.04 -10.20
N THR A 131 14.57 -7.82 -11.14
CA THR A 131 14.17 -6.48 -11.61
C THR A 131 13.58 -5.64 -10.48
N VAL A 132 12.66 -6.21 -9.69
CA VAL A 132 12.05 -5.52 -8.56
C VAL A 132 13.08 -5.21 -7.46
N PHE A 133 14.00 -6.13 -7.19
CA PHE A 133 15.08 -5.92 -6.25
C PHE A 133 16.02 -4.79 -6.71
N LEU A 134 16.43 -4.80 -7.97
CA LEU A 134 17.29 -3.76 -8.54
C LEU A 134 16.61 -2.39 -8.56
N ALA A 135 15.32 -2.33 -8.94
CA ALA A 135 14.52 -1.11 -8.85
C ALA A 135 14.44 -0.59 -7.41
N GLY A 136 14.30 -1.49 -6.44
CA GLY A 136 14.34 -1.16 -5.01
C GLY A 136 15.66 -0.52 -4.59
N LEU A 137 16.79 -1.08 -5.01
CA LEU A 137 18.12 -0.52 -4.75
C LEU A 137 18.28 0.86 -5.38
N ILE A 138 17.88 1.05 -6.63
CA ILE A 138 17.95 2.34 -7.33
C ILE A 138 17.12 3.41 -6.60
N THR A 139 15.91 3.05 -6.14
CA THR A 139 15.05 4.00 -5.43
C THR A 139 15.55 4.33 -4.01
N THR A 140 16.18 3.39 -3.32
CA THR A 140 16.73 3.61 -1.96
C THR A 140 18.03 4.40 -1.97
N THR A 141 18.81 4.36 -3.06
CA THR A 141 20.03 5.17 -3.22
C THR A 141 19.75 6.64 -3.53
N GLY A 142 18.48 7.06 -3.56
CA GLY A 142 18.10 8.44 -3.81
C GLY A 142 18.18 8.88 -5.27
N TYR A 143 18.42 7.95 -6.21
CA TYR A 143 18.31 8.24 -7.63
C TYR A 143 16.90 8.65 -7.99
N ASN A 144 16.75 9.86 -8.52
CA ASN A 144 15.48 10.28 -9.09
C ASN A 144 15.13 9.34 -10.26
N THR A 145 13.96 8.75 -10.25
CA THR A 145 13.48 7.81 -11.27
C THR A 145 13.57 8.36 -12.69
N LYS A 146 13.39 9.68 -12.89
CA LYS A 146 13.59 10.33 -14.19
C LYS A 146 15.05 10.26 -14.65
N THR A 147 15.98 10.57 -13.78
CA THR A 147 17.41 10.54 -14.08
C THR A 147 17.90 9.11 -14.30
N ALA A 148 17.41 8.15 -13.53
CA ALA A 148 17.74 6.73 -13.73
C ALA A 148 17.20 6.20 -15.07
N LEU A 149 15.98 6.57 -15.46
CA LEU A 149 15.40 6.22 -16.75
C LEU A 149 16.17 6.83 -17.94
N GLN A 150 16.59 8.08 -17.82
CA GLN A 150 17.41 8.73 -18.84
C GLN A 150 18.76 8.01 -19.01
N LYS A 151 19.49 7.81 -17.93
CA LYS A 151 20.80 7.12 -17.99
C LYS A 151 20.68 5.68 -18.50
N LEU A 152 19.67 4.93 -18.09
CA LEU A 152 19.43 3.59 -18.59
C LEU A 152 19.07 3.60 -20.08
N SER A 153 18.29 4.58 -20.56
CA SER A 153 17.95 4.71 -21.97
C SER A 153 19.16 5.07 -22.82
N GLU A 154 20.14 5.77 -22.28
CA GLU A 154 21.41 6.08 -22.96
C GLU A 154 22.29 4.84 -23.10
N ILE A 155 22.36 3.98 -22.08
CA ILE A 155 23.12 2.71 -22.13
C ILE A 155 22.50 1.73 -23.15
N TRP A 156 21.19 1.77 -23.39
CA TRP A 156 20.51 0.86 -24.34
C TRP A 156 20.49 1.38 -25.79
N LYS A 157 21.05 2.53 -26.07
CA LYS A 157 21.20 3.07 -27.42
C LYS A 157 22.52 2.66 -28.10
N ILE A 158 23.38 1.90 -27.39
CA ILE A 158 24.56 1.26 -27.91
C ILE A 158 24.20 -0.14 -28.39
#